data_715027151c89c2ac0bdb47cf74fa4425
#
_entry.id   715027151c89c2ac0bdb47cf74fa4425
#
_cell.length_a   1.000
_cell.length_b   1.000
_cell.length_c   1.000
_cell.angle_alpha   90.00
_cell.angle_beta   90.00
_cell.angle_gamma   90.00
#
_symmetry.space_group_name_H-M   'P 1'
#
loop_
_entity.id
_entity.type
_entity.pdbx_description
1 polymer ?
#
loop_
_entity_poly.entity_id
_entity_poly.type
_entity_poly.pdbx_seq_one_letter_code
_entity_poly.pdbx_strand_id
1 'polypeptide(L)'
;MNKGVGIGGMFFIVIVSFLFSCEEKTVDYGFDNYYVEIVTAQNENEFLSDNGKIIVVSSSKNKNNYTAGDRVLINYTLLSEDASGDRYNVRINWSSKIPLGKLSLTNDSTINASAVEPIFLESVWLGRNYLNMSFYLNYRSITHSIGLLADSMRMESDTLRMYFIHDSKNDPPGYPSHAYLSFDLKDVLRNPEKTRQISIQINTSNFGNKIYGFEY
;
A
#
# COMPACT_ATOMS: atom_id res chain seq x y z
N MET A 1 -0.42 -9.99 -102.05
CA MET A 1 -0.44 -11.11 -101.16
C MET A 1 0.73 -11.00 -100.19
N ASN A 2 0.52 -10.59 -98.99
CA ASN A 2 1.25 -11.04 -97.79
C ASN A 2 0.65 -10.38 -96.57
N LYS A 3 0.27 -11.20 -95.66
CA LYS A 3 -0.40 -10.86 -94.40
C LYS A 3 0.63 -10.44 -93.36
N GLY A 4 0.46 -9.28 -92.76
CA GLY A 4 1.23 -8.86 -91.56
C GLY A 4 0.43 -9.15 -90.33
N VAL A 5 0.99 -9.93 -89.46
CA VAL A 5 0.42 -10.26 -88.11
C VAL A 5 0.83 -9.18 -87.09
N GLY A 6 -0.12 -8.46 -86.55
CA GLY A 6 0.17 -7.52 -85.46
C GLY A 6 0.19 -8.25 -84.07
N ILE A 7 1.27 -8.07 -83.37
CA ILE A 7 1.46 -8.56 -82.01
C ILE A 7 1.06 -7.42 -81.08
N GLY A 8 -0.10 -7.59 -80.41
CA GLY A 8 -0.56 -6.66 -79.35
C GLY A 8 0.22 -6.93 -78.05
N GLY A 9 1.06 -5.99 -77.69
CA GLY A 9 1.71 -5.99 -76.39
C GLY A 9 0.75 -5.56 -75.29
N MET A 10 0.42 -6.49 -74.42
CA MET A 10 -0.39 -6.20 -73.23
C MET A 10 0.50 -5.68 -72.12
N PHE A 11 0.40 -4.40 -71.88
CA PHE A 11 1.11 -3.72 -70.77
C PHE A 11 0.41 -4.07 -69.43
N PHE A 12 1.04 -4.92 -68.62
CA PHE A 12 0.60 -5.16 -67.23
C PHE A 12 1.12 -4.04 -66.36
N ILE A 13 0.23 -3.13 -65.95
CA ILE A 13 0.51 -2.12 -64.90
C ILE A 13 0.39 -2.80 -63.57
N VAL A 14 1.52 -3.10 -62.90
CA VAL A 14 1.56 -3.55 -61.50
C VAL A 14 1.39 -2.30 -60.62
N ILE A 15 0.21 -2.11 -60.07
CA ILE A 15 -0.05 -1.13 -59.04
C ILE A 15 0.48 -1.68 -57.71
N VAL A 16 1.65 -1.21 -57.29
CA VAL A 16 2.22 -1.48 -55.96
C VAL A 16 1.50 -0.54 -55.00
N SER A 17 0.49 -1.05 -54.31
CA SER A 17 -0.18 -0.34 -53.20
C SER A 17 0.76 -0.32 -52.01
N PHE A 18 1.41 0.79 -51.75
CA PHE A 18 2.06 1.05 -50.47
C PHE A 18 0.98 1.25 -49.41
N LEU A 19 0.71 0.20 -48.64
CA LEU A 19 -0.04 0.31 -47.39
C LEU A 19 0.87 1.02 -46.39
N PHE A 20 0.73 2.33 -46.29
CA PHE A 20 1.22 3.04 -45.12
C PHE A 20 0.37 2.58 -43.93
N SER A 21 0.89 1.64 -43.17
CA SER A 21 0.39 1.35 -41.83
C SER A 21 0.66 2.61 -41.00
N CYS A 22 -0.36 3.42 -40.82
CA CYS A 22 -0.34 4.46 -39.79
C CYS A 22 -0.36 3.71 -38.46
N GLU A 23 0.78 3.57 -37.82
CA GLU A 23 0.84 3.19 -36.42
C GLU A 23 0.16 4.31 -35.63
N GLU A 24 -1.11 4.14 -35.30
CA GLU A 24 -1.77 4.97 -34.31
C GLU A 24 -0.96 4.85 -33.03
N LYS A 25 -0.13 5.83 -32.73
CA LYS A 25 0.39 6.03 -31.40
C LYS A 25 -0.82 6.27 -30.51
N THR A 26 -1.30 5.21 -29.87
CA THR A 26 -2.20 5.33 -28.73
C THR A 26 -1.49 6.26 -27.74
N VAL A 27 -2.00 7.46 -27.58
CA VAL A 27 -1.57 8.36 -26.52
C VAL A 27 -2.06 7.71 -25.24
N ASP A 28 -1.17 6.96 -24.60
CA ASP A 28 -1.39 6.44 -23.26
C ASP A 28 -1.50 7.66 -22.33
N TYR A 29 -2.70 7.99 -21.90
CA TYR A 29 -2.97 9.07 -20.98
C TYR A 29 -2.47 8.78 -19.57
N GLY A 30 -1.79 7.67 -19.35
CA GLY A 30 -1.00 7.38 -18.14
C GLY A 30 -1.81 7.22 -16.84
N PHE A 31 -3.13 7.02 -16.95
CA PHE A 31 -3.98 6.82 -15.77
C PHE A 31 -3.95 5.37 -15.26
N ASP A 32 -3.59 4.40 -16.10
CA ASP A 32 -3.67 2.98 -15.77
C ASP A 32 -2.48 2.45 -14.94
N ASN A 33 -1.40 3.24 -14.80
CA ASN A 33 -0.17 2.83 -14.11
C ASN A 33 0.11 3.62 -12.82
N TYR A 34 -0.95 4.09 -12.17
CA TYR A 34 -0.88 4.92 -10.99
C TYR A 34 -1.24 4.11 -9.74
N TYR A 35 -0.35 4.10 -8.75
CA TYR A 35 -0.50 3.30 -7.55
C TYR A 35 -0.29 4.13 -6.29
N VAL A 36 -0.97 3.73 -5.20
CA VAL A 36 -0.76 4.26 -3.84
C VAL A 36 -0.60 3.06 -2.92
N GLU A 37 0.53 2.98 -2.21
CA GLU A 37 0.75 1.91 -1.25
C GLU A 37 1.68 2.35 -0.10
N ILE A 38 1.62 1.60 1.01
CA ILE A 38 2.55 1.73 2.12
C ILE A 38 3.71 0.76 1.89
N VAL A 39 4.92 1.28 1.98
CA VAL A 39 6.16 0.53 1.74
C VAL A 39 7.15 0.73 2.87
N THR A 40 8.17 -0.11 2.94
CA THR A 40 9.31 0.07 3.84
C THR A 40 10.51 0.56 3.05
N ALA A 41 11.09 1.70 3.42
CA ALA A 41 12.31 2.19 2.81
C ALA A 41 13.48 1.23 3.11
N GLN A 42 14.20 0.83 2.07
CA GLN A 42 15.49 0.12 2.20
C GLN A 42 16.64 1.12 2.16
N ASN A 43 16.47 2.17 1.39
CA ASN A 43 17.32 3.35 1.29
C ASN A 43 16.53 4.50 0.61
N GLU A 44 17.19 5.57 0.22
CA GLU A 44 16.55 6.73 -0.41
C GLU A 44 15.86 6.43 -1.75
N ASN A 45 16.31 5.39 -2.47
CA ASN A 45 15.87 5.08 -3.84
C ASN A 45 15.26 3.69 -3.98
N GLU A 46 15.16 2.93 -2.91
CA GLU A 46 14.61 1.57 -2.95
C GLU A 46 13.65 1.33 -1.79
N PHE A 47 12.50 0.82 -2.11
CA PHE A 47 11.47 0.48 -1.15
C PHE A 47 11.06 -0.99 -1.30
N LEU A 48 10.63 -1.58 -0.21
CA LEU A 48 10.05 -2.91 -0.16
C LEU A 48 8.55 -2.78 0.12
N SER A 49 7.75 -3.24 -0.83
CA SER A 49 6.31 -3.29 -0.72
C SER A 49 5.86 -4.35 0.29
N ASP A 50 4.68 -4.19 0.88
CA ASP A 50 4.11 -5.15 1.82
C ASP A 50 3.75 -6.49 1.18
N ASN A 51 3.63 -6.58 -0.13
CA ASN A 51 3.48 -7.82 -0.90
C ASN A 51 4.82 -8.44 -1.36
N GLY A 52 5.96 -7.87 -0.96
CA GLY A 52 7.30 -8.41 -1.22
C GLY A 52 7.99 -7.87 -2.47
N LYS A 53 7.35 -7.00 -3.24
CA LYS A 53 7.96 -6.41 -4.45
C LYS A 53 8.99 -5.33 -4.09
N ILE A 54 10.04 -5.25 -4.89
CA ILE A 54 11.07 -4.22 -4.77
C ILE A 54 10.69 -3.05 -5.68
N ILE A 55 10.60 -1.85 -5.12
CA ILE A 55 10.25 -0.64 -5.85
C ILE A 55 11.50 0.24 -5.95
N VAL A 56 11.98 0.46 -7.16
CA VAL A 56 13.18 1.25 -7.47
C VAL A 56 12.78 2.59 -8.05
N VAL A 57 13.26 3.66 -7.44
CA VAL A 57 12.95 5.02 -7.85
C VAL A 57 13.86 5.45 -8.99
N SER A 58 13.32 5.56 -10.20
CA SER A 58 14.03 6.10 -11.37
C SER A 58 14.01 7.63 -11.38
N SER A 59 12.94 8.24 -10.83
CA SER A 59 12.83 9.68 -10.66
C SER A 59 11.83 10.04 -9.55
N SER A 60 12.05 11.18 -8.90
CA SER A 60 11.15 11.71 -7.88
C SER A 60 11.02 13.22 -8.05
N LYS A 61 9.82 13.75 -7.86
CA LYS A 61 9.58 15.20 -7.86
C LYS A 61 10.17 15.89 -6.62
N ASN A 62 10.30 15.14 -5.52
CA ASN A 62 10.83 15.63 -4.25
C ASN A 62 12.06 14.82 -3.87
N LYS A 63 13.01 15.45 -3.15
CA LYS A 63 14.12 14.74 -2.56
C LYS A 63 13.60 13.85 -1.43
N ASN A 64 13.81 12.55 -1.55
CA ASN A 64 13.42 11.58 -0.54
C ASN A 64 14.52 11.51 0.53
N ASN A 65 14.20 11.84 1.78
CA ASN A 65 15.11 11.72 2.92
C ASN A 65 14.63 10.59 3.84
N TYR A 66 14.53 9.39 3.28
CA TYR A 66 14.11 8.21 4.04
C TYR A 66 15.33 7.38 4.44
N THR A 67 15.25 6.80 5.63
CA THR A 67 16.24 5.86 6.16
C THR A 67 15.68 4.44 6.12
N ALA A 68 16.57 3.46 6.10
CA ALA A 68 16.15 2.06 6.12
C ALA A 68 15.23 1.78 7.33
N GLY A 69 14.11 1.13 7.09
CA GLY A 69 13.09 0.83 8.09
C GLY A 69 11.96 1.86 8.21
N ASP A 70 12.09 3.04 7.60
CA ASP A 70 10.99 4.01 7.58
C ASP A 70 9.78 3.44 6.84
N ARG A 71 8.59 3.62 7.41
CA ARG A 71 7.33 3.34 6.71
C ARG A 71 6.91 4.58 5.94
N VAL A 72 6.57 4.39 4.67
CA VAL A 72 6.30 5.48 3.74
C VAL A 72 5.05 5.17 2.93
N LEU A 73 4.11 6.10 2.89
CA LEU A 73 3.02 6.12 1.92
C LEU A 73 3.57 6.74 0.65
N ILE A 74 3.57 5.99 -0.44
CA ILE A 74 4.03 6.46 -1.75
C ILE A 74 2.90 6.47 -2.75
N ASN A 75 2.94 7.46 -3.61
CA ASN A 75 2.16 7.53 -4.82
C ASN A 75 3.14 7.53 -5.98
N TYR A 76 2.99 6.56 -6.88
CA TYR A 76 3.94 6.40 -7.97
C TYR A 76 3.27 6.00 -9.29
N THR A 77 3.98 6.27 -10.37
CA THR A 77 3.67 5.77 -11.70
C THR A 77 4.65 4.63 -12.03
N LEU A 78 4.12 3.47 -12.41
CA LEU A 78 4.92 2.35 -12.88
C LEU A 78 5.51 2.70 -14.26
N LEU A 79 6.84 2.63 -14.41
CA LEU A 79 7.54 2.89 -15.65
C LEU A 79 7.91 1.59 -16.37
N SER A 80 8.35 0.59 -15.61
CA SER A 80 8.65 -0.74 -16.12
C SER A 80 8.65 -1.77 -14.99
N GLU A 81 8.44 -3.00 -15.34
CA GLU A 81 8.50 -4.19 -14.50
C GLU A 81 9.61 -5.10 -15.03
N ASP A 82 10.31 -5.81 -14.15
CA ASP A 82 11.28 -6.81 -14.59
C ASP A 82 10.58 -8.08 -15.09
N ALA A 83 11.35 -9.00 -15.70
CA ALA A 83 10.81 -10.22 -16.27
C ALA A 83 10.22 -11.19 -15.22
N SER A 84 10.61 -11.07 -13.95
CA SER A 84 10.06 -11.87 -12.83
C SER A 84 8.78 -11.29 -12.25
N GLY A 85 8.52 -10.01 -12.48
CA GLY A 85 7.40 -9.28 -11.85
C GLY A 85 7.65 -8.87 -10.41
N ASP A 86 8.88 -9.02 -9.92
CA ASP A 86 9.24 -8.78 -8.52
C ASP A 86 9.86 -7.39 -8.28
N ARG A 87 10.29 -6.73 -9.36
CA ARG A 87 10.98 -5.44 -9.31
C ARG A 87 10.32 -4.41 -10.23
N TYR A 88 9.91 -3.31 -9.64
CA TYR A 88 9.27 -2.19 -10.32
C TYR A 88 10.22 -0.99 -10.41
N ASN A 89 10.39 -0.44 -11.62
CA ASN A 89 11.00 0.86 -11.80
C ASN A 89 9.89 1.91 -11.86
N VAL A 90 9.96 2.92 -10.99
CA VAL A 90 8.86 3.85 -10.79
C VAL A 90 9.30 5.31 -10.81
N ARG A 91 8.35 6.18 -11.10
CA ARG A 91 8.43 7.61 -10.84
C ARG A 91 7.58 7.93 -9.61
N ILE A 92 8.19 8.45 -8.55
CA ILE A 92 7.44 8.92 -7.38
C ILE A 92 6.77 10.26 -7.69
N ASN A 93 5.45 10.30 -7.55
CA ASN A 93 4.66 11.50 -7.72
C ASN A 93 4.63 12.32 -6.42
N TRP A 94 4.39 11.65 -5.29
CA TRP A 94 4.53 12.18 -3.94
C TRP A 94 4.76 11.03 -2.94
N SER A 95 5.27 11.38 -1.78
CA SER A 95 5.52 10.43 -0.69
C SER A 95 5.43 11.13 0.67
N SER A 96 5.05 10.37 1.70
CA SER A 96 4.95 10.86 3.08
C SER A 96 5.36 9.77 4.06
N LYS A 97 6.18 10.14 5.04
CA LYS A 97 6.54 9.21 6.13
C LYS A 97 5.32 8.94 6.99
N ILE A 98 5.11 7.66 7.31
CA ILE A 98 4.04 7.21 8.21
C ILE A 98 4.65 6.93 9.58
N PRO A 99 4.05 7.42 10.67
CA PRO A 99 4.51 7.08 12.00
C PRO A 99 4.34 5.59 12.30
N LEU A 100 5.28 5.03 13.07
CA LEU A 100 5.14 3.73 13.70
C LEU A 100 4.40 3.90 15.03
N GLY A 101 3.30 3.18 15.18
CA GLY A 101 2.55 3.12 16.42
C GLY A 101 3.28 2.29 17.47
N LYS A 102 3.05 2.63 18.74
CA LYS A 102 3.60 1.87 19.87
C LYS A 102 2.82 0.56 20.03
N LEU A 103 3.54 -0.56 19.99
CA LEU A 103 3.01 -1.87 20.39
C LEU A 103 3.57 -2.22 21.76
N SER A 104 2.70 -2.69 22.65
CA SER A 104 3.07 -3.08 24.01
C SER A 104 2.44 -4.42 24.36
N LEU A 105 3.17 -5.23 25.15
CA LEU A 105 2.64 -6.47 25.70
C LEU A 105 1.86 -6.18 26.98
N THR A 106 0.77 -6.88 27.18
CA THR A 106 0.00 -6.84 28.42
C THR A 106 -0.35 -8.26 28.89
N ASN A 107 -0.33 -8.46 30.20
CA ASN A 107 -0.82 -9.68 30.83
C ASN A 107 -2.29 -9.53 31.27
N ASP A 108 -2.83 -8.36 31.15
CA ASP A 108 -4.19 -8.04 31.57
C ASP A 108 -5.13 -8.21 30.38
N SER A 109 -6.01 -9.20 30.46
CA SER A 109 -7.06 -9.40 29.46
C SER A 109 -8.18 -8.36 29.56
N THR A 110 -8.19 -7.52 30.60
CA THR A 110 -9.15 -6.46 30.79
C THR A 110 -8.56 -5.14 30.32
N ILE A 111 -8.89 -4.76 29.10
CA ILE A 111 -8.60 -3.41 28.60
C ILE A 111 -9.47 -2.45 29.38
N ASN A 112 -8.82 -1.46 30.00
CA ASN A 112 -9.53 -0.38 30.64
C ASN A 112 -10.38 0.35 29.59
N ALA A 113 -11.70 0.24 29.69
CA ALA A 113 -12.66 0.80 28.73
C ALA A 113 -12.48 2.30 28.47
N SER A 114 -11.87 3.02 29.43
CA SER A 114 -11.59 4.47 29.31
C SER A 114 -10.50 4.84 28.31
N ALA A 115 -9.68 3.88 27.87
CA ALA A 115 -8.61 4.10 26.88
C ALA A 115 -8.99 3.63 25.47
N VAL A 116 -10.25 3.31 25.22
CA VAL A 116 -10.75 2.75 23.96
C VAL A 116 -11.81 3.68 23.37
N GLU A 117 -11.45 4.94 23.16
CA GLU A 117 -12.34 5.88 22.49
C GLU A 117 -12.48 5.53 20.99
N PRO A 118 -13.67 5.76 20.40
CA PRO A 118 -13.92 5.36 19.03
C PRO A 118 -13.13 6.21 18.02
N ILE A 119 -12.69 5.55 16.95
CA ILE A 119 -12.17 6.19 15.73
C ILE A 119 -13.15 5.94 14.58
N PHE A 120 -13.11 6.74 13.54
CA PHE A 120 -13.75 6.39 12.27
C PHE A 120 -12.75 5.56 11.44
N LEU A 121 -12.92 4.24 11.44
CA LEU A 121 -12.03 3.35 10.72
C LEU A 121 -12.37 3.36 9.23
N GLU A 122 -11.38 3.65 8.39
CA GLU A 122 -11.49 3.54 6.94
C GLU A 122 -11.02 2.16 6.47
N SER A 123 -9.83 1.74 6.91
CA SER A 123 -9.28 0.42 6.58
C SER A 123 -8.27 -0.06 7.62
N VAL A 124 -8.16 -1.37 7.74
CA VAL A 124 -7.11 -2.06 8.50
C VAL A 124 -6.68 -3.30 7.72
N TRP A 125 -5.37 -3.50 7.56
CA TRP A 125 -4.84 -4.63 6.80
C TRP A 125 -3.46 -5.06 7.31
N LEU A 126 -3.15 -6.32 7.07
CA LEU A 126 -1.86 -6.90 7.37
C LEU A 126 -0.97 -6.82 6.13
N GLY A 127 0.25 -6.35 6.28
CA GLY A 127 1.26 -6.33 5.22
C GLY A 127 2.61 -6.77 5.75
N ARG A 128 3.08 -7.95 5.36
CA ARG A 128 4.28 -8.60 5.91
C ARG A 128 4.21 -8.67 7.45
N ASN A 129 5.11 -7.96 8.13
CA ASN A 129 5.16 -7.90 9.59
C ASN A 129 4.48 -6.64 10.17
N TYR A 130 3.69 -5.93 9.36
CA TYR A 130 3.04 -4.70 9.80
C TYR A 130 1.53 -4.83 9.82
N LEU A 131 0.91 -4.34 10.87
CA LEU A 131 -0.51 -4.00 10.86
C LEU A 131 -0.62 -2.53 10.45
N ASN A 132 -1.28 -2.27 9.33
CA ASN A 132 -1.49 -0.94 8.79
C ASN A 132 -2.93 -0.50 9.00
N MET A 133 -3.13 0.78 9.25
CA MET A 133 -4.44 1.38 9.47
C MET A 133 -4.55 2.72 8.76
N SER A 134 -5.73 2.98 8.22
CA SER A 134 -6.20 4.28 7.75
C SER A 134 -7.48 4.62 8.49
N PHE A 135 -7.54 5.80 9.13
CA PHE A 135 -8.67 6.19 9.96
C PHE A 135 -8.76 7.71 10.12
N TYR A 136 -9.91 8.17 10.59
CA TYR A 136 -10.12 9.56 11.01
C TYR A 136 -10.36 9.62 12.50
N LEU A 137 -9.86 10.68 13.11
CA LEU A 137 -10.20 11.08 14.47
C LEU A 137 -10.51 12.57 14.51
N ASN A 138 -11.33 12.97 15.48
CA ASN A 138 -11.61 14.38 15.70
C ASN A 138 -10.46 14.99 16.48
N TYR A 139 -9.71 15.86 15.83
CA TYR A 139 -8.53 16.51 16.39
C TYR A 139 -8.70 18.01 16.43
N ARG A 140 -8.33 18.63 17.53
CA ARG A 140 -8.33 20.09 17.68
C ARG A 140 -6.96 20.64 18.06
N SER A 141 -6.40 20.21 19.19
CA SER A 141 -5.19 20.82 19.74
C SER A 141 -4.36 19.91 20.63
N ILE A 142 -4.95 18.85 21.20
CA ILE A 142 -4.26 17.96 22.14
C ILE A 142 -3.85 16.68 21.40
N THR A 143 -2.57 16.35 21.45
CA THR A 143 -2.08 15.12 20.81
C THR A 143 -2.66 13.89 21.49
N HIS A 144 -3.42 13.10 20.75
CA HIS A 144 -3.99 11.84 21.18
C HIS A 144 -2.93 10.78 21.44
N SER A 145 -3.20 9.89 22.38
CA SER A 145 -2.40 8.66 22.53
C SER A 145 -3.03 7.54 21.72
N ILE A 146 -2.20 6.89 20.89
CA ILE A 146 -2.63 5.75 20.07
C ILE A 146 -1.63 4.63 20.26
N GLY A 147 -2.11 3.40 20.41
CA GLY A 147 -1.28 2.24 20.61
C GLY A 147 -1.96 0.93 20.28
N LEU A 148 -1.18 -0.14 20.31
CA LEU A 148 -1.64 -1.50 20.16
C LEU A 148 -1.17 -2.31 21.36
N LEU A 149 -2.09 -3.01 22.03
CA LEU A 149 -1.78 -3.96 23.09
C LEU A 149 -1.89 -5.37 22.55
N ALA A 150 -0.86 -6.19 22.75
CA ALA A 150 -0.90 -7.61 22.45
C ALA A 150 -1.00 -8.41 23.74
N ASP A 151 -1.89 -9.41 23.74
CA ASP A 151 -2.08 -10.31 24.88
C ASP A 151 -0.90 -11.29 24.99
N SER A 152 -0.02 -11.04 25.97
CA SER A 152 1.19 -11.85 26.18
C SER A 152 0.89 -13.26 26.65
N MET A 153 -0.26 -13.51 27.28
CA MET A 153 -0.69 -14.84 27.72
C MET A 153 -1.05 -15.77 26.54
N ARG A 154 -1.30 -15.19 25.37
CA ARG A 154 -1.71 -15.90 24.16
C ARG A 154 -0.70 -15.88 23.03
N MET A 155 0.52 -15.43 23.28
CA MET A 155 1.60 -15.40 22.26
C MET A 155 2.01 -16.80 21.76
N GLU A 156 1.75 -17.85 22.55
CA GLU A 156 2.01 -19.24 22.17
C GLU A 156 0.78 -19.93 21.51
N SER A 157 -0.35 -19.23 21.41
CA SER A 157 -1.54 -19.75 20.74
C SER A 157 -1.45 -19.58 19.23
N ASP A 158 -2.32 -20.25 18.49
CA ASP A 158 -2.48 -20.10 17.04
C ASP A 158 -3.08 -18.75 16.64
N THR A 159 -3.65 -18.02 17.60
CA THR A 159 -4.27 -16.70 17.39
C THR A 159 -3.65 -15.65 18.31
N LEU A 160 -2.93 -14.70 17.71
CA LEU A 160 -2.45 -13.51 18.41
C LEU A 160 -3.60 -12.52 18.56
N ARG A 161 -3.96 -12.19 19.81
CA ARG A 161 -5.01 -11.20 20.10
C ARG A 161 -4.42 -9.86 20.42
N MET A 162 -4.96 -8.82 19.78
CA MET A 162 -4.54 -7.45 19.96
C MET A 162 -5.74 -6.54 20.15
N TYR A 163 -5.47 -5.36 20.74
CA TYR A 163 -6.46 -4.36 21.10
C TYR A 163 -5.92 -2.99 20.72
N PHE A 164 -6.68 -2.29 19.88
CA PHE A 164 -6.34 -0.92 19.51
C PHE A 164 -6.75 0.04 20.63
N ILE A 165 -5.82 0.87 21.06
CA ILE A 165 -6.02 1.84 22.13
C ILE A 165 -6.00 3.25 21.54
N HIS A 166 -7.02 4.02 21.87
CA HIS A 166 -7.13 5.42 21.54
C HIS A 166 -7.63 6.20 22.77
N ASP A 167 -6.89 7.24 23.12
CA ASP A 167 -7.19 8.18 24.20
C ASP A 167 -7.02 9.60 23.66
N SER A 168 -8.12 10.35 23.55
CA SER A 168 -8.11 11.73 23.07
C SER A 168 -7.54 12.70 24.10
N LYS A 169 -7.33 12.25 25.35
CA LYS A 169 -6.92 13.10 26.49
C LYS A 169 -7.85 14.29 26.70
N ASN A 170 -9.15 14.08 26.46
CA ASN A 170 -10.18 15.10 26.52
C ASN A 170 -9.95 16.26 25.53
N ASP A 171 -9.36 16.00 24.37
CA ASP A 171 -9.27 17.01 23.31
C ASP A 171 -10.70 17.46 22.94
N PRO A 172 -10.99 18.76 22.99
CA PRO A 172 -12.32 19.25 22.62
C PRO A 172 -12.69 18.86 21.19
N PRO A 173 -13.98 18.74 20.86
CA PRO A 173 -14.41 18.44 19.50
C PRO A 173 -13.75 19.36 18.46
N GLY A 174 -13.12 18.74 17.46
CA GLY A 174 -12.36 19.41 16.42
C GLY A 174 -12.83 19.00 15.03
N TYR A 175 -11.91 18.98 14.10
CA TYR A 175 -12.16 18.58 12.72
C TYR A 175 -11.71 17.13 12.49
N PRO A 176 -12.38 16.38 11.57
CA PRO A 176 -11.89 15.07 11.15
C PRO A 176 -10.47 15.20 10.58
N SER A 177 -9.52 14.53 11.19
CA SER A 177 -8.13 14.46 10.75
C SER A 177 -7.83 13.06 10.28
N HIS A 178 -7.43 12.91 9.03
CA HIS A 178 -7.05 11.64 8.44
C HIS A 178 -5.65 11.23 8.90
N ALA A 179 -5.49 9.98 9.27
CA ALA A 179 -4.22 9.43 9.75
C ALA A 179 -3.94 8.06 9.13
N TYR A 180 -2.67 7.83 8.79
CA TYR A 180 -2.11 6.52 8.51
C TYR A 180 -1.18 6.13 9.63
N LEU A 181 -1.20 4.85 10.02
CA LEU A 181 -0.38 4.32 11.09
C LEU A 181 0.02 2.88 10.75
N SER A 182 1.27 2.52 11.05
CA SER A 182 1.75 1.14 10.96
C SER A 182 2.27 0.68 12.31
N PHE A 183 2.01 -0.56 12.67
CA PHE A 183 2.56 -1.21 13.87
C PHE A 183 3.48 -2.34 13.43
N ASP A 184 4.73 -2.35 13.90
CA ASP A 184 5.66 -3.47 13.67
C ASP A 184 5.29 -4.62 14.60
N LEU A 185 4.98 -5.78 14.03
CA LEU A 185 4.55 -6.97 14.75
C LEU A 185 5.69 -7.96 15.03
N LYS A 186 6.93 -7.67 14.59
CA LYS A 186 8.06 -8.62 14.71
C LYS A 186 8.28 -9.13 16.13
N ASP A 187 8.15 -8.24 17.12
CA ASP A 187 8.39 -8.60 18.52
C ASP A 187 7.31 -9.50 19.12
N VAL A 188 6.11 -9.51 18.55
CA VAL A 188 4.98 -10.32 19.01
C VAL A 188 4.76 -11.57 18.17
N LEU A 189 5.30 -11.62 16.95
CA LEU A 189 5.28 -12.77 16.05
C LEU A 189 6.51 -13.67 16.27
N ARG A 190 6.81 -14.01 17.54
CA ARG A 190 8.01 -14.79 17.90
C ARG A 190 8.03 -16.21 17.34
N ASN A 191 6.86 -16.78 17.11
CA ASN A 191 6.68 -18.12 16.55
C ASN A 191 5.75 -18.05 15.31
N PRO A 192 6.21 -17.50 14.18
CA PRO A 192 5.38 -17.33 12.99
C PRO A 192 4.85 -18.65 12.43
N GLU A 193 5.54 -19.78 12.70
CA GLU A 193 5.07 -21.11 12.31
C GLU A 193 3.84 -21.58 13.09
N LYS A 194 3.64 -21.04 14.31
CA LYS A 194 2.48 -21.37 15.17
C LYS A 194 1.35 -20.37 15.02
N THR A 195 1.66 -19.08 14.84
CA THR A 195 0.65 -18.05 14.70
C THR A 195 0.06 -18.13 13.29
N ARG A 196 -1.19 -18.54 13.19
CA ARG A 196 -1.93 -18.64 11.92
C ARG A 196 -2.96 -17.55 11.76
N GLN A 197 -3.34 -16.91 12.85
CA GLN A 197 -4.34 -15.85 12.85
C GLN A 197 -3.90 -14.69 13.74
N ILE A 198 -4.20 -13.51 13.28
CA ILE A 198 -4.08 -12.28 14.05
C ILE A 198 -5.48 -11.69 14.17
N SER A 199 -5.92 -11.40 15.39
CA SER A 199 -7.18 -10.72 15.62
C SER A 199 -6.94 -9.39 16.33
N ILE A 200 -7.59 -8.34 15.86
CA ILE A 200 -7.51 -7.02 16.47
C ILE A 200 -8.91 -6.50 16.80
N GLN A 201 -9.11 -6.11 18.03
CA GLN A 201 -10.33 -5.44 18.48
C GLN A 201 -10.15 -3.93 18.38
N ILE A 202 -11.07 -3.26 17.68
CA ILE A 202 -11.08 -1.81 17.46
C ILE A 202 -12.45 -1.27 17.81
N ASN A 203 -12.50 -0.22 18.64
CA ASN A 203 -13.72 0.55 18.83
C ASN A 203 -13.86 1.60 17.73
N THR A 204 -14.91 1.50 16.94
CA THR A 204 -15.13 2.37 15.78
C THR A 204 -16.45 3.13 15.89
N SER A 205 -16.47 4.39 15.46
CA SER A 205 -17.70 5.21 15.43
C SER A 205 -18.65 4.80 14.29
N ASN A 206 -18.13 4.18 13.23
CA ASN A 206 -18.93 3.74 12.09
C ASN A 206 -19.48 2.31 12.19
N PHE A 207 -18.82 1.41 12.96
CA PHE A 207 -19.25 0.00 13.06
C PHE A 207 -19.37 -0.50 14.51
N GLY A 208 -19.11 0.36 15.51
CA GLY A 208 -19.04 -0.03 16.93
C GLY A 208 -17.76 -0.83 17.25
N ASN A 209 -17.81 -1.58 18.32
CA ASN A 209 -16.69 -2.42 18.75
C ASN A 209 -16.63 -3.67 17.87
N LYS A 210 -15.58 -3.83 17.07
CA LYS A 210 -15.40 -4.91 16.07
C LYS A 210 -14.08 -5.64 16.27
N ILE A 211 -14.10 -6.91 15.87
CA ILE A 211 -12.91 -7.75 15.78
C ILE A 211 -12.63 -8.00 14.31
N TYR A 212 -11.41 -7.65 13.89
CA TYR A 212 -10.89 -7.91 12.55
C TYR A 212 -9.89 -9.05 12.64
N GLY A 213 -10.06 -10.06 11.77
CA GLY A 213 -9.21 -11.24 11.71
C GLY A 213 -8.38 -11.26 10.44
N PHE A 214 -7.13 -11.69 10.55
CA PHE A 214 -6.20 -11.84 9.43
C PHE A 214 -5.54 -13.21 9.50
N GLU A 215 -5.42 -13.88 8.37
CA GLU A 215 -4.55 -15.04 8.21
C GLU A 215 -3.09 -14.57 8.09
N TYR A 216 -2.16 -15.33 8.73
CA TYR A 216 -0.73 -14.99 8.76
C TYR A 216 0.12 -16.13 8.20
#